data_cc4476066b457085e0ab8abff2611706
#
_entry.id   cc4476066b457085e0ab8abff2611706
#
_cell.length_a   1.000
_cell.length_b   1.000
_cell.length_c   1.000
_cell.angle_alpha   90.00
_cell.angle_beta   90.00
_cell.angle_gamma   90.00
#
_symmetry.space_group_name_H-M   'P 1'
#
loop_
_entity.id
_entity.type
_entity.pdbx_description
1 polymer ?
#
loop_
_entity_poly.entity_id
_entity_poly.type
_entity_poly.pdbx_seq_one_letter_code
_entity_poly.pdbx_strand_id
1 'polypeptide(L)'
;MDAIVYTSNTGSTQEYADLFSKKTGLPAFSLREAEKKLPSGSEIIYMGWLAAGSVKGFGKAAKLYRVRALCGVGMGKTGSQIQDIRKQNSVSDTTPVFMFQGNFNMKKLHGVYRFMMQCMKLAVGKKLMKKENKTADEKDMLDMLINGGVRVKEENLSDLYGWYAKDGANL
;
A
#
# COMPACT_ATOMS: atom_id res chain seq x y z
N MET A 1 19.06 -2.03 -7.38
CA MET A 1 17.62 -1.66 -7.36
C MET A 1 17.37 -0.64 -8.45
N ASP A 2 16.46 -0.95 -9.40
CA ASP A 2 16.32 -0.14 -10.62
C ASP A 2 15.21 0.91 -10.52
N ALA A 3 14.12 0.58 -9.84
CA ALA A 3 12.97 1.48 -9.74
C ALA A 3 11.99 1.12 -8.62
N ILE A 4 11.09 2.07 -8.34
CA ILE A 4 9.84 1.87 -7.63
C ILE A 4 8.74 1.72 -8.69
N VAL A 5 7.96 0.64 -8.63
CA VAL A 5 6.81 0.44 -9.52
C VAL A 5 5.54 0.41 -8.68
N TYR A 6 4.52 1.16 -9.09
CA TYR A 6 3.30 1.27 -8.29
C TYR A 6 2.00 1.13 -9.07
N THR A 7 0.95 0.73 -8.35
CA THR A 7 -0.44 0.83 -8.79
C THR A 7 -1.24 1.59 -7.75
N SER A 8 -1.81 2.72 -8.13
CA SER A 8 -2.60 3.59 -7.25
C SER A 8 -4.05 3.71 -7.72
N ASN A 9 -4.99 3.81 -6.77
CA ASN A 9 -6.42 4.03 -7.06
C ASN A 9 -6.86 5.45 -6.69
N THR A 10 -6.54 5.89 -5.46
CA THR A 10 -6.98 7.19 -4.92
C THR A 10 -5.85 8.18 -4.71
N GLY A 11 -4.65 7.82 -5.10
CA GLY A 11 -3.44 8.66 -5.03
C GLY A 11 -2.46 8.28 -3.93
N SER A 12 -2.89 7.66 -2.82
CA SER A 12 -2.01 7.41 -1.66
C SER A 12 -0.78 6.56 -1.99
N THR A 13 -0.92 5.52 -2.83
CA THR A 13 0.21 4.68 -3.23
C THR A 13 1.22 5.46 -4.06
N GLN A 14 0.75 6.29 -4.97
CA GLN A 14 1.61 7.18 -5.75
C GLN A 14 2.34 8.16 -4.84
N GLU A 15 1.65 8.77 -3.90
CA GLU A 15 2.24 9.73 -2.95
C GLU A 15 3.38 9.09 -2.14
N TYR A 16 3.21 7.84 -1.66
CA TYR A 16 4.31 7.09 -1.02
C TYR A 16 5.46 6.77 -1.98
N ALA A 17 5.17 6.39 -3.21
CA ALA A 17 6.19 6.14 -4.21
C ALA A 17 7.01 7.40 -4.52
N ASP A 18 6.35 8.55 -4.63
CA ASP A 18 6.99 9.86 -4.87
C ASP A 18 7.84 10.29 -3.66
N LEU A 19 7.35 10.12 -2.43
CA LEU A 19 8.12 10.40 -1.20
C LEU A 19 9.38 9.53 -1.13
N PHE A 20 9.25 8.24 -1.38
CA PHE A 20 10.39 7.32 -1.36
C PHE A 20 11.39 7.62 -2.48
N SER A 21 10.90 7.89 -3.70
CA SER A 21 11.70 8.31 -4.85
C SER A 21 12.53 9.56 -4.57
N LYS A 22 11.89 10.58 -4.01
CA LYS A 22 12.55 11.85 -3.67
C LYS A 22 13.72 11.66 -2.71
N LYS A 23 13.59 10.75 -1.74
CA LYS A 23 14.62 10.52 -0.72
C LYS A 23 15.74 9.58 -1.17
N THR A 24 15.42 8.60 -2.02
CA THR A 24 16.39 7.58 -2.45
C THR A 24 17.02 7.85 -3.81
N GLY A 25 16.42 8.74 -4.61
CA GLY A 25 16.84 8.98 -6.00
C GLY A 25 16.35 7.91 -6.98
N LEU A 26 15.69 6.84 -6.51
CA LEU A 26 15.14 5.82 -7.40
C LEU A 26 13.98 6.39 -8.24
N PRO A 27 13.93 6.12 -9.55
CA PRO A 27 12.80 6.53 -10.37
C PRO A 27 11.53 5.79 -9.95
N ALA A 28 10.39 6.49 -9.94
CA ALA A 28 9.09 5.91 -9.66
C ALA A 28 8.23 5.90 -10.92
N PHE A 29 7.64 4.74 -11.22
CA PHE A 29 6.76 4.54 -12.37
C PHE A 29 5.46 3.87 -11.97
N SER A 30 4.35 4.30 -12.54
CA SER A 30 3.16 3.45 -12.55
C SER A 30 3.45 2.13 -13.25
N LEU A 31 2.74 1.05 -12.91
CA LEU A 31 2.95 -0.26 -13.56
C LEU A 31 2.83 -0.16 -15.09
N ARG A 32 1.92 0.66 -15.59
CA ARG A 32 1.73 0.90 -17.02
C ARG A 32 2.91 1.62 -17.68
N GLU A 33 3.55 2.54 -16.98
CA GLU A 33 4.74 3.23 -17.48
C GLU A 33 5.96 2.33 -17.40
N ALA A 34 6.09 1.56 -16.31
CA ALA A 34 7.17 0.61 -16.12
C ALA A 34 7.26 -0.42 -17.25
N GLU A 35 6.11 -0.93 -17.72
CA GLU A 35 6.04 -1.85 -18.86
C GLU A 35 6.67 -1.30 -20.15
N LYS A 36 6.73 0.02 -20.28
CA LYS A 36 7.32 0.69 -21.45
C LYS A 36 8.76 1.15 -21.25
N LYS A 37 9.16 1.35 -20.00
CA LYS A 37 10.42 2.03 -19.63
C LYS A 37 11.45 1.10 -19.01
N LEU A 38 11.00 0.01 -18.36
CA LEU A 38 11.89 -0.91 -17.67
C LEU A 38 12.04 -2.23 -18.44
N PRO A 39 13.26 -2.75 -18.56
CA PRO A 39 13.50 -4.10 -19.07
C PRO A 39 12.79 -5.15 -18.20
N SER A 40 12.36 -6.24 -18.83
CA SER A 40 11.89 -7.41 -18.08
C SER A 40 13.00 -7.96 -17.19
N GLY A 41 12.65 -8.36 -15.97
CA GLY A 41 13.62 -8.85 -14.97
C GLY A 41 14.30 -7.75 -14.15
N SER A 42 14.02 -6.46 -14.39
CA SER A 42 14.50 -5.36 -13.53
C SER A 42 14.15 -5.60 -12.05
N GLU A 43 15.03 -5.18 -11.16
CA GLU A 43 14.83 -5.28 -9.71
C GLU A 43 14.06 -4.09 -9.17
N ILE A 44 12.89 -4.34 -8.59
CA ILE A 44 11.97 -3.28 -8.19
C ILE A 44 11.50 -3.39 -6.73
N ILE A 45 11.14 -2.25 -6.16
CA ILE A 45 10.21 -2.17 -5.03
C ILE A 45 8.82 -2.02 -5.63
N TYR A 46 7.90 -2.91 -5.27
CA TYR A 46 6.53 -2.82 -5.74
C TYR A 46 5.61 -2.24 -4.67
N MET A 47 4.85 -1.20 -5.01
CA MET A 47 3.85 -0.59 -4.13
C MET A 47 2.46 -0.69 -4.75
N GLY A 48 1.50 -1.30 -4.04
CA GLY A 48 0.13 -1.43 -4.52
C GLY A 48 -0.92 -1.14 -3.46
N TRP A 49 -2.08 -0.61 -3.89
CA TRP A 49 -3.18 -0.44 -2.96
C TRP A 49 -3.82 -1.79 -2.61
N LEU A 50 -4.35 -1.90 -1.39
CA LEU A 50 -4.95 -3.12 -0.86
C LEU A 50 -6.44 -3.20 -1.17
N ALA A 51 -6.87 -4.33 -1.71
CA ALA A 51 -8.28 -4.71 -1.79
C ALA A 51 -8.44 -6.11 -1.22
N ALA A 52 -9.09 -6.21 -0.07
CA ALA A 52 -9.29 -7.46 0.68
C ALA A 52 -7.97 -8.26 0.87
N GLY A 53 -6.90 -7.60 1.31
CA GLY A 53 -5.57 -8.19 1.52
C GLY A 53 -4.73 -8.39 0.25
N SER A 54 -5.34 -8.33 -0.93
CA SER A 54 -4.61 -8.42 -2.21
C SER A 54 -3.97 -7.09 -2.59
N VAL A 55 -2.68 -7.10 -2.89
CA VAL A 55 -1.93 -5.95 -3.42
C VAL A 55 -2.18 -5.86 -4.92
N LYS A 56 -2.91 -4.84 -5.33
CA LYS A 56 -3.32 -4.70 -6.73
C LYS A 56 -2.13 -4.46 -7.66
N GLY A 57 -2.13 -5.21 -8.76
CA GLY A 57 -1.06 -5.18 -9.78
C GLY A 57 0.14 -6.06 -9.45
N PHE A 58 0.31 -6.55 -8.22
CA PHE A 58 1.48 -7.35 -7.81
C PHE A 58 1.67 -8.59 -8.68
N GLY A 59 0.63 -9.39 -8.93
CA GLY A 59 0.74 -10.61 -9.74
C GLY A 59 1.25 -10.36 -11.17
N LYS A 60 0.96 -9.18 -11.75
CA LYS A 60 1.51 -8.77 -13.04
C LYS A 60 2.95 -8.30 -12.91
N ALA A 61 3.23 -7.49 -11.89
CA ALA A 61 4.60 -7.00 -11.64
C ALA A 61 5.58 -8.15 -11.36
N ALA A 62 5.18 -9.16 -10.57
CA ALA A 62 6.00 -10.32 -10.24
C ALA A 62 6.30 -11.24 -11.44
N LYS A 63 5.49 -11.18 -12.51
CA LYS A 63 5.77 -11.89 -13.79
C LYS A 63 6.77 -11.16 -14.66
N LEU A 64 6.85 -9.85 -14.53
CA LEU A 64 7.68 -9.00 -15.39
C LEU A 64 9.01 -8.65 -14.73
N TYR A 65 9.04 -8.54 -13.41
CA TYR A 65 10.15 -7.96 -12.65
C TYR A 65 10.54 -8.84 -11.46
N ARG A 66 11.74 -8.63 -10.97
CA ARG A 66 12.21 -9.15 -9.68
C ARG A 66 11.75 -8.23 -8.56
N VAL A 67 10.68 -8.59 -7.88
CA VAL A 67 10.17 -7.80 -6.76
C VAL A 67 11.02 -8.06 -5.52
N ARG A 68 11.83 -7.09 -5.11
CA ARG A 68 12.74 -7.16 -3.97
C ARG A 68 12.06 -6.81 -2.65
N ALA A 69 11.03 -5.97 -2.70
CA ALA A 69 10.17 -5.66 -1.57
C ALA A 69 8.73 -5.40 -2.05
N LEU A 70 7.76 -5.84 -1.27
CA LEU A 70 6.33 -5.61 -1.53
C LEU A 70 5.75 -4.67 -0.50
N CYS A 71 5.10 -3.60 -0.96
CA CYS A 71 4.43 -2.63 -0.10
C CYS A 71 2.93 -2.59 -0.40
N GLY A 72 2.11 -2.85 0.62
CA GLY A 72 0.66 -2.68 0.56
C GLY A 72 0.26 -1.32 1.13
N VAL A 73 -0.65 -0.61 0.46
CA VAL A 73 -1.22 0.66 0.94
C VAL A 73 -2.71 0.50 1.16
N GLY A 74 -3.17 0.65 2.39
CA GLY A 74 -4.57 0.39 2.76
C GLY A 74 -5.06 1.25 3.91
N MET A 75 -6.23 0.91 4.43
CA MET A 75 -6.86 1.65 5.55
C MET A 75 -6.32 1.25 6.93
N GLY A 76 -5.68 0.09 7.04
CA GLY A 76 -5.11 -0.37 8.31
C GLY A 76 -3.92 0.49 8.74
N LYS A 77 -3.60 0.40 10.02
CA LYS A 77 -2.43 1.08 10.60
C LYS A 77 -1.14 0.59 9.93
N THR A 78 -0.19 1.49 9.72
CA THR A 78 1.16 1.15 9.23
C THR A 78 1.79 0.03 10.07
N GLY A 79 2.38 -0.96 9.41
CA GLY A 79 2.97 -2.16 10.02
C GLY A 79 1.98 -3.27 10.38
N SER A 80 0.67 -3.04 10.22
CA SER A 80 -0.35 -4.09 10.46
C SER A 80 -0.54 -5.01 9.24
N GLN A 81 -1.25 -6.14 9.43
CA GLN A 81 -1.71 -7.03 8.34
C GLN A 81 -0.60 -7.63 7.46
N ILE A 82 0.66 -7.56 7.85
CA ILE A 82 1.80 -8.04 7.04
C ILE A 82 1.65 -9.52 6.69
N GLN A 83 1.26 -10.36 7.65
CA GLN A 83 1.10 -11.80 7.44
C GLN A 83 -0.08 -12.11 6.49
N ASP A 84 -1.18 -11.36 6.61
CA ASP A 84 -2.33 -11.51 5.72
C ASP A 84 -1.97 -11.10 4.29
N ILE A 85 -1.22 -10.00 4.13
CA ILE A 85 -0.72 -9.54 2.82
C ILE A 85 0.19 -10.60 2.22
N ARG A 86 1.13 -11.14 2.99
CA ARG A 86 2.05 -12.20 2.54
C ARG A 86 1.29 -13.42 2.04
N LYS A 87 0.38 -13.94 2.86
CA LYS A 87 -0.44 -15.12 2.54
C LYS A 87 -1.32 -14.89 1.31
N GLN A 88 -2.04 -13.76 1.28
CA GLN A 88 -3.01 -13.47 0.22
C GLN A 88 -2.36 -13.24 -1.16
N ASN A 89 -1.09 -12.84 -1.18
CA ASN A 89 -0.35 -12.58 -2.41
C ASN A 89 0.71 -13.66 -2.71
N SER A 90 0.76 -14.75 -1.94
CA SER A 90 1.73 -15.85 -2.08
C SER A 90 3.18 -15.36 -2.14
N VAL A 91 3.52 -14.41 -1.26
CA VAL A 91 4.86 -13.81 -1.22
C VAL A 91 5.81 -14.70 -0.45
N SER A 92 7.00 -14.97 -1.02
CA SER A 92 8.06 -15.74 -0.35
C SER A 92 8.45 -15.13 1.00
N ASP A 93 8.81 -15.99 1.96
CA ASP A 93 9.27 -15.55 3.29
C ASP A 93 10.54 -14.69 3.23
N THR A 94 11.34 -14.85 2.19
CA THR A 94 12.55 -14.07 1.96
C THR A 94 12.30 -12.67 1.42
N THR A 95 11.12 -12.39 0.87
CA THR A 95 10.77 -11.08 0.34
C THR A 95 10.18 -10.20 1.45
N PRO A 96 10.78 -9.06 1.79
CA PRO A 96 10.23 -8.12 2.76
C PRO A 96 8.85 -7.61 2.33
N VAL A 97 7.94 -7.54 3.30
CA VAL A 97 6.58 -7.00 3.10
C VAL A 97 6.36 -5.86 4.06
N PHE A 98 5.89 -4.74 3.54
CA PHE A 98 5.54 -3.54 4.30
C PHE A 98 4.08 -3.17 4.09
N MET A 99 3.48 -2.55 5.09
CA MET A 99 2.13 -2.05 5.01
C MET A 99 2.07 -0.60 5.48
N PHE A 100 1.47 0.28 4.67
CA PHE A 100 1.35 1.70 4.96
C PHE A 100 -0.11 2.13 4.99
N GLN A 101 -0.44 2.98 5.96
CA GLN A 101 -1.77 3.56 6.04
C GLN A 101 -1.94 4.65 4.97
N GLY A 102 -2.95 4.48 4.12
CA GLY A 102 -3.27 5.42 3.05
C GLY A 102 -4.30 6.47 3.45
N ASN A 103 -4.41 7.51 2.66
CA ASN A 103 -5.48 8.50 2.77
C ASN A 103 -6.83 7.85 2.42
N PHE A 104 -7.88 8.27 3.10
CA PHE A 104 -9.23 7.84 2.77
C PHE A 104 -10.09 9.01 2.34
N ASN A 105 -10.60 8.92 1.12
CA ASN A 105 -11.51 9.91 0.56
C ASN A 105 -12.56 9.24 -0.32
N MET A 106 -13.79 9.15 0.19
CA MET A 106 -14.93 8.56 -0.53
C MET A 106 -15.22 9.25 -1.87
N LYS A 107 -14.92 10.54 -2.01
CA LYS A 107 -15.17 11.30 -3.25
C LYS A 107 -14.24 10.86 -4.39
N LYS A 108 -13.04 10.34 -4.05
CA LYS A 108 -12.05 9.83 -5.03
C LYS A 108 -12.32 8.38 -5.45
N LEU A 109 -13.23 7.67 -4.78
CA LEU A 109 -13.61 6.31 -5.15
C LEU A 109 -14.69 6.31 -6.21
N HIS A 110 -14.56 5.44 -7.20
CA HIS A 110 -15.50 5.30 -8.30
C HIS A 110 -16.00 3.85 -8.45
N GLY A 111 -17.15 3.68 -9.11
CA GLY A 111 -17.70 2.39 -9.49
C GLY A 111 -17.88 1.43 -8.31
N VAL A 112 -17.54 0.17 -8.54
CA VAL A 112 -17.72 -0.93 -7.58
C VAL A 112 -16.99 -0.69 -6.25
N TYR A 113 -15.84 -0.05 -6.27
CA TYR A 113 -15.08 0.23 -5.04
C TYR A 113 -15.76 1.25 -4.14
N ARG A 114 -16.40 2.27 -4.71
CA ARG A 114 -17.24 3.22 -3.97
C ARG A 114 -18.42 2.51 -3.32
N PHE A 115 -19.08 1.62 -4.05
CA PHE A 115 -20.19 0.83 -3.53
C PHE A 115 -19.75 -0.10 -2.39
N MET A 116 -18.66 -0.86 -2.58
CA MET A 116 -18.08 -1.72 -1.54
C MET A 116 -17.75 -0.94 -0.26
N MET A 117 -17.14 0.24 -0.40
CA MET A 117 -16.81 1.08 0.75
C MET A 117 -18.05 1.66 1.44
N GLN A 118 -19.12 1.95 0.71
CA GLN A 118 -20.40 2.32 1.31
C GLN A 118 -20.98 1.16 2.13
N CYS A 119 -20.98 -0.05 1.59
CA CYS A 119 -21.42 -1.25 2.33
C CYS A 119 -20.57 -1.48 3.58
N MET A 120 -19.25 -1.35 3.48
CA MET A 120 -18.34 -1.49 4.61
C MET A 120 -18.58 -0.39 5.67
N LYS A 121 -18.77 0.86 5.25
CA LYS A 121 -19.12 1.96 6.16
C LYS A 121 -20.41 1.66 6.94
N LEU A 122 -21.43 1.10 6.27
CA LEU A 122 -22.68 0.73 6.92
C LEU A 122 -22.51 -0.45 7.89
N ALA A 123 -21.81 -1.50 7.48
CA ALA A 123 -21.66 -2.71 8.27
C ALA A 123 -20.68 -2.52 9.45
N VAL A 124 -19.43 -2.11 9.13
CA VAL A 124 -18.36 -1.95 10.12
C VAL A 124 -18.56 -0.69 10.93
N GLY A 125 -18.95 0.41 10.30
CA GLY A 125 -19.23 1.68 10.98
C GLY A 125 -20.31 1.53 12.04
N LYS A 126 -21.46 0.91 11.72
CA LYS A 126 -22.55 0.64 12.70
C LYS A 126 -22.07 -0.27 13.84
N LYS A 127 -21.28 -1.31 13.55
CA LYS A 127 -20.73 -2.20 14.57
C LYS A 127 -19.78 -1.46 15.51
N LEU A 128 -18.87 -0.68 14.95
CA LEU A 128 -17.90 0.11 15.72
C LEU A 128 -18.59 1.23 16.52
N MET A 129 -19.61 1.88 15.96
CA MET A 129 -20.37 2.93 16.68
C MET A 129 -21.05 2.37 17.95
N LYS A 130 -21.56 1.15 17.91
CA LYS A 130 -22.24 0.49 19.05
C LYS A 130 -21.29 -0.09 20.09
N LYS A 131 -20.01 -0.24 19.78
CA LYS A 131 -19.02 -0.80 20.71
C LYS A 131 -18.64 0.25 21.74
N GLU A 132 -18.82 -0.01 23.04
CA GLU A 132 -18.50 0.93 24.12
C GLU A 132 -16.99 1.10 24.31
N ASN A 133 -16.23 0.00 24.39
CA ASN A 133 -14.79 -0.01 24.59
C ASN A 133 -14.03 -0.21 23.28
N LYS A 134 -13.85 0.88 22.53
CA LYS A 134 -13.09 0.87 21.28
C LYS A 134 -11.59 0.98 21.55
N THR A 135 -10.79 0.14 20.88
CA THR A 135 -9.33 0.34 20.86
C THR A 135 -8.96 1.62 20.09
N ALA A 136 -7.72 2.09 20.24
CA ALA A 136 -7.23 3.26 19.50
C ALA A 136 -7.33 3.05 17.97
N ASP A 137 -6.99 1.85 17.49
CA ASP A 137 -7.06 1.50 16.06
C ASP A 137 -8.52 1.45 15.55
N GLU A 138 -9.47 0.98 16.37
CA GLU A 138 -10.89 0.99 16.05
C GLU A 138 -11.48 2.41 16.00
N LYS A 139 -10.99 3.30 16.86
CA LYS A 139 -11.37 4.72 16.85
C LYS A 139 -10.85 5.41 15.59
N ASP A 140 -9.57 5.20 15.22
CA ASP A 140 -8.98 5.74 13.99
C ASP A 140 -9.69 5.21 12.74
N MET A 141 -9.98 3.91 12.68
CA MET A 141 -10.75 3.32 11.58
C MET A 141 -12.16 3.93 11.46
N LEU A 142 -12.86 4.12 12.58
CA LEU A 142 -14.18 4.74 12.59
C LEU A 142 -14.10 6.20 12.11
N ASP A 143 -13.13 6.96 12.59
CA ASP A 143 -12.88 8.34 12.16
C ASP A 143 -12.62 8.41 10.64
N MET A 144 -11.73 7.55 10.12
CA MET A 144 -11.49 7.44 8.69
C MET A 144 -12.76 7.12 7.89
N LEU A 145 -13.59 6.19 8.36
CA LEU A 145 -14.83 5.82 7.67
C LEU A 145 -15.87 6.94 7.64
N ILE A 146 -15.92 7.77 8.67
CA ILE A 146 -16.90 8.87 8.80
C ILE A 146 -16.40 10.13 8.11
N ASN A 147 -15.22 10.57 8.48
CA ASN A 147 -14.66 11.88 8.15
C ASN A 147 -13.68 11.83 6.97
N GLY A 148 -13.18 10.63 6.63
CA GLY A 148 -12.03 10.50 5.76
C GLY A 148 -10.75 10.89 6.48
N GLY A 149 -9.70 11.17 5.74
CA GLY A 149 -8.49 11.72 6.36
C GLY A 149 -7.23 11.53 5.53
N VAL A 150 -6.25 12.38 5.83
CA VAL A 150 -4.89 12.30 5.30
C VAL A 150 -4.05 11.52 6.30
N ARG A 151 -3.52 10.39 5.87
CA ARG A 151 -2.68 9.48 6.70
C ARG A 151 -1.34 9.16 6.03
N VAL A 152 -1.14 9.57 4.79
CA VAL A 152 0.16 9.47 4.13
C VAL A 152 1.11 10.43 4.81
N LYS A 153 2.20 9.87 5.33
CA LYS A 153 3.27 10.59 6.02
C LYS A 153 4.60 9.91 5.71
N GLU A 154 5.67 10.69 5.64
CA GLU A 154 7.01 10.16 5.39
C GLU A 154 7.47 9.19 6.49
N GLU A 155 7.07 9.44 7.74
CA GLU A 155 7.41 8.58 8.89
C GLU A 155 6.89 7.15 8.72
N ASN A 156 5.80 6.95 8.00
CA ASN A 156 5.28 5.62 7.71
C ASN A 156 6.25 4.76 6.88
N LEU A 157 7.18 5.38 6.15
CA LEU A 157 8.19 4.71 5.33
C LEU A 157 9.47 4.33 6.11
N SER A 158 9.55 4.60 7.42
CA SER A 158 10.76 4.40 8.22
C SER A 158 11.35 3.00 8.09
N ASP A 159 10.52 1.96 8.19
CA ASP A 159 10.96 0.57 8.09
C ASP A 159 11.46 0.24 6.68
N LEU A 160 10.81 0.77 5.64
CA LEU A 160 11.24 0.59 4.26
C LEU A 160 12.58 1.30 4.00
N TYR A 161 12.77 2.51 4.54
CA TYR A 161 14.06 3.20 4.46
C TYR A 161 15.16 2.41 5.19
N GLY A 162 14.86 1.89 6.38
CA GLY A 162 15.81 1.07 7.15
C GLY A 162 16.23 -0.19 6.39
N TRP A 163 15.29 -0.89 5.77
CA TRP A 163 15.59 -2.03 4.93
C TRP A 163 16.38 -1.62 3.68
N TYR A 164 15.95 -0.57 2.98
CA TYR A 164 16.62 -0.12 1.75
C TYR A 164 18.07 0.28 2.00
N ALA A 165 18.37 0.95 3.10
CA ALA A 165 19.73 1.35 3.45
C ALA A 165 20.67 0.15 3.74
N LYS A 166 20.11 -0.96 4.29
CA LYS A 166 20.90 -2.15 4.65
C LYS A 166 21.04 -3.13 3.48
N ASP A 167 19.94 -3.43 2.83
CA ASP A 167 19.82 -4.55 1.89
C ASP A 167 19.48 -4.09 0.47
N GLY A 168 18.78 -2.96 0.33
CA GLY A 168 18.24 -2.49 -0.94
C GLY A 168 19.22 -1.67 -1.79
N ALA A 169 20.14 -0.92 -1.18
CA ALA A 169 21.12 -0.09 -1.90
C ALA A 169 22.31 -0.89 -2.44
N ASN A 170 22.57 -2.08 -1.89
CA ASN A 170 23.69 -2.95 -2.24
C ASN A 170 23.32 -4.04 -3.28
N LEU A 171 22.18 -3.92 -3.92
CA LEU A 171 21.67 -4.87 -4.93
C LEU A 171 21.80 -4.33 -6.34
#